data_3e2a90236461e9715fe3e9e57b3d183f
#
_entry.id   3e2a90236461e9715fe3e9e57b3d183f
#
_cell.length_a   1.000
_cell.length_b   1.000
_cell.length_c   1.000
_cell.angle_alpha   90.00
_cell.angle_beta   90.00
_cell.angle_gamma   90.00
#
_symmetry.space_group_name_H-M   'P 1'
#
loop_
_entity.id
_entity.type
_entity.pdbx_description
1 polymer ?
#
loop_
_entity_poly.entity_id
_entity_poly.type
_entity_poly.pdbx_seq_one_letter_code
_entity_poly.pdbx_strand_id
1 'polypeptide(L)'
;MPEQNLQILLARRPDGEPTPDCFELREAPRPKPGPGEVLVRHEWLSLDPYMRGRMSAAKSYAKPVEIGAVMEGQCVGSVEASEHPGFAPGERVVGGYGWQAWSAVPGGRLARLPPDLDRPSLALGILGMPGLTAYLGMEIGRAHV
;
A
#
# COMPACT_ATOMS: atom_id res chain seq x y z
N MET A 1 15.20 14.31 7.07
CA MET A 1 14.03 13.62 6.44
C MET A 1 13.97 14.06 5.00
N PRO A 2 13.84 13.18 4.03
CA PRO A 2 13.74 13.63 2.64
C PRO A 2 12.46 14.47 2.48
N GLU A 3 12.62 15.72 2.05
CA GLU A 3 11.51 16.58 1.67
C GLU A 3 10.84 16.13 0.36
N GLN A 4 11.46 15.17 -0.31
CA GLN A 4 11.03 14.62 -1.59
C GLN A 4 10.32 13.28 -1.39
N ASN A 5 9.29 13.05 -2.19
CA ASN A 5 8.56 11.79 -2.26
C ASN A 5 9.22 10.88 -3.30
N LEU A 6 9.94 9.87 -2.85
CA LEU A 6 10.44 8.83 -3.75
C LEU A 6 9.28 7.93 -4.16
N GLN A 7 9.08 7.74 -5.45
CA GLN A 7 8.01 6.95 -6.05
C GLN A 7 8.57 5.90 -7.00
N ILE A 8 7.99 4.71 -7.01
CA ILE A 8 8.27 3.68 -8.02
C ILE A 8 7.07 3.57 -8.94
N LEU A 9 7.30 3.87 -10.21
CA LEU A 9 6.28 3.89 -11.25
C LEU A 9 6.41 2.66 -12.13
N LEU A 10 5.29 2.24 -12.73
CA LEU A 10 5.31 1.26 -13.81
C LEU A 10 5.79 1.95 -15.10
N ALA A 11 7.04 1.72 -15.51
CA ALA A 11 7.61 2.31 -16.71
C ALA A 11 7.17 1.57 -17.98
N ARG A 12 7.08 0.24 -17.92
CA ARG A 12 6.58 -0.60 -19.01
C ARG A 12 5.95 -1.87 -18.46
N ARG A 13 5.11 -2.51 -19.26
CA ARG A 13 4.51 -3.79 -18.89
C ARG A 13 5.53 -4.92 -19.08
N PRO A 14 5.70 -5.81 -18.08
CA PRO A 14 6.59 -6.96 -18.23
C PRO A 14 6.02 -7.98 -19.22
N ASP A 15 6.92 -8.57 -20.00
CA ASP A 15 6.67 -9.80 -20.76
C ASP A 15 7.30 -10.95 -19.96
N GLY A 16 6.47 -11.81 -19.38
CA GLY A 16 6.93 -12.80 -18.41
C GLY A 16 7.21 -12.24 -17.01
N GLU A 17 8.38 -12.54 -16.48
CA GLU A 17 8.82 -12.06 -15.16
C GLU A 17 9.18 -10.56 -15.20
N PRO A 18 8.78 -9.75 -14.20
CA PRO A 18 9.16 -8.36 -14.12
C PRO A 18 10.67 -8.19 -13.95
N THR A 19 11.26 -7.32 -14.74
CA THR A 19 12.66 -6.93 -14.68
C THR A 19 12.81 -5.50 -14.17
N PRO A 20 13.97 -5.07 -13.66
CA PRO A 20 14.15 -3.72 -13.11
C PRO A 20 13.75 -2.58 -14.04
N ASP A 21 13.89 -2.76 -15.35
CA ASP A 21 13.50 -1.78 -16.38
C ASP A 21 11.98 -1.66 -16.60
N CYS A 22 11.18 -2.51 -15.95
CA CYS A 22 9.72 -2.32 -15.84
C CYS A 22 9.36 -1.18 -14.89
N PHE A 23 10.30 -0.69 -14.10
CA PHE A 23 10.07 0.30 -13.05
C PHE A 23 10.94 1.53 -13.26
N GLU A 24 10.40 2.68 -12.87
CA GLU A 24 11.08 3.97 -12.84
C GLU A 24 11.07 4.52 -11.42
N LEU A 25 12.25 4.85 -10.88
CA LEU A 25 12.34 5.60 -9.64
C LEU A 25 12.21 7.09 -9.97
N ARG A 26 11.23 7.75 -9.36
CA ARG A 26 10.95 9.17 -9.55
C ARG A 26 10.98 9.91 -8.23
N GLU A 27 11.59 11.08 -8.23
CA GLU A 27 11.45 12.06 -7.17
C GLU A 27 10.30 13.01 -7.50
N ALA A 28 9.40 13.20 -6.53
CA ALA A 28 8.27 14.11 -6.62
C ALA A 28 8.23 15.03 -5.38
N PRO A 29 7.56 16.17 -5.44
CA PRO A 29 7.30 16.95 -4.24
C PRO A 29 6.53 16.15 -3.20
N ARG A 30 6.84 16.35 -1.92
CA ARG A 30 6.06 15.78 -0.81
C ARG A 30 4.62 16.26 -0.91
N PRO A 31 3.61 15.37 -0.93
CA PRO A 31 2.22 15.78 -1.03
C PRO A 31 1.78 16.52 0.23
N LYS A 32 0.76 17.36 0.08
CA LYS A 32 0.07 18.01 1.20
C LYS A 32 -1.34 17.42 1.29
N PRO A 33 -1.82 17.09 2.49
CA PRO A 33 -3.19 16.60 2.65
C PRO A 33 -4.19 17.72 2.35
N GLY A 34 -5.23 17.41 1.61
CA GLY A 34 -6.42 18.25 1.44
C GLY A 34 -7.49 17.93 2.48
N PRO A 35 -8.65 18.62 2.44
CA PRO A 35 -9.76 18.37 3.35
C PRO A 35 -10.18 16.90 3.38
N GLY A 36 -10.22 16.29 4.56
CA GLY A 36 -10.54 14.89 4.75
C GLY A 36 -9.42 13.89 4.42
N GLU A 37 -8.23 14.39 4.08
CA GLU A 37 -7.05 13.57 3.81
C GLU A 37 -6.07 13.53 4.98
N VAL A 38 -5.23 12.52 4.95
CA VAL A 38 -4.16 12.28 5.91
C VAL A 38 -2.86 12.13 5.15
N LEU A 39 -1.82 12.83 5.56
CA LEU A 39 -0.47 12.64 5.06
C LEU A 39 0.19 11.50 5.83
N VAL A 40 0.54 10.44 5.12
CA VAL A 40 1.18 9.25 5.67
C VAL A 40 2.61 9.14 5.17
N ARG A 41 3.54 8.95 6.10
CA ARG A 41 4.92 8.53 5.83
C ARG A 41 4.97 7.01 5.85
N HIS A 42 5.36 6.41 4.75
CA HIS A 42 5.44 4.95 4.63
C HIS A 42 6.67 4.39 5.36
N GLU A 43 6.48 3.32 6.09
CA GLU A 43 7.53 2.61 6.83
C GLU A 43 7.74 1.18 6.31
N TRP A 44 6.67 0.51 5.91
CA TRP A 44 6.70 -0.83 5.30
C TRP A 44 5.76 -0.91 4.11
N LEU A 45 6.20 -1.64 3.10
CA LEU A 45 5.45 -1.98 1.91
C LEU A 45 5.35 -3.50 1.79
N SER A 46 4.14 -4.01 1.53
CA SER A 46 3.95 -5.41 1.15
C SER A 46 4.20 -5.60 -0.34
N LEU A 47 4.95 -6.64 -0.70
CA LEU A 47 5.10 -7.10 -2.08
C LEU A 47 4.31 -8.39 -2.25
N ASP A 48 3.22 -8.33 -3.00
CA ASP A 48 2.25 -9.40 -3.12
C ASP A 48 2.10 -9.89 -4.57
N PRO A 49 1.82 -11.18 -4.79
CA PRO A 49 1.71 -11.76 -6.15
C PRO A 49 0.67 -11.07 -7.05
N TYR A 50 -0.43 -10.54 -6.50
CA TYR A 50 -1.46 -9.87 -7.28
C TYR A 50 -0.92 -8.65 -8.06
N MET A 51 0.15 -8.03 -7.59
CA MET A 51 0.77 -6.85 -8.22
C MET A 51 1.26 -7.18 -9.62
N ARG A 52 1.68 -8.44 -9.88
CA ARG A 52 2.02 -8.88 -11.23
C ARG A 52 0.83 -8.75 -12.18
N GLY A 53 -0.36 -9.12 -11.73
CA GLY A 53 -1.61 -8.94 -12.49
C GLY A 53 -1.93 -7.47 -12.77
N ARG A 54 -1.61 -6.56 -11.84
CA ARG A 54 -1.77 -5.11 -12.02
C ARG A 54 -0.87 -4.50 -13.08
N MET A 55 0.25 -5.15 -13.38
CA MET A 55 1.18 -4.72 -14.44
C MET A 55 0.70 -5.15 -15.83
N SER A 56 -0.30 -6.04 -15.93
CA SER A 56 -0.82 -6.56 -17.20
C SER A 56 -1.99 -5.72 -17.70
N ALA A 57 -2.08 -5.54 -19.03
CA ALA A 57 -3.24 -4.94 -19.68
C ALA A 57 -4.40 -5.94 -19.90
N ALA A 58 -4.20 -7.22 -19.59
CA ALA A 58 -5.23 -8.25 -19.74
C ALA A 58 -6.43 -7.96 -18.83
N LYS A 59 -7.62 -8.41 -19.26
CA LYS A 59 -8.85 -8.29 -18.49
C LYS A 59 -8.70 -9.02 -17.14
N SER A 60 -8.95 -8.30 -16.06
CA SER A 60 -8.87 -8.79 -14.69
C SER A 60 -10.03 -8.24 -13.85
N TYR A 61 -10.18 -8.73 -12.62
CA TYR A 61 -11.18 -8.24 -11.65
C TYR A 61 -10.95 -6.79 -11.20
N ALA A 62 -9.79 -6.21 -11.46
CA ALA A 62 -9.49 -4.83 -11.16
C ALA A 62 -8.67 -4.16 -12.28
N LYS A 63 -8.72 -2.83 -12.33
CA LYS A 63 -8.01 -2.04 -13.33
C LYS A 63 -6.49 -2.23 -13.20
N PRO A 64 -5.77 -2.35 -14.33
CA PRO A 64 -4.31 -2.35 -14.31
C PRO A 64 -3.76 -0.99 -13.86
N VAL A 65 -2.52 -1.00 -13.37
CA VAL A 65 -1.75 0.22 -13.16
C VAL A 65 -1.43 0.81 -14.54
N GLU A 66 -1.65 2.11 -14.68
CA GLU A 66 -1.30 2.83 -15.91
C GLU A 66 0.22 2.99 -16.01
N ILE A 67 0.75 2.99 -17.24
CA ILE A 67 2.17 3.28 -17.46
C ILE A 67 2.45 4.72 -17.02
N GLY A 68 3.51 4.91 -16.25
CA GLY A 68 3.86 6.18 -15.62
C GLY A 68 3.14 6.47 -14.30
N ALA A 69 2.23 5.61 -13.84
CA ALA A 69 1.60 5.72 -12.54
C ALA A 69 2.40 4.99 -11.46
N VAL A 70 2.24 5.43 -10.20
CA VAL A 70 2.82 4.76 -9.03
C VAL A 70 2.25 3.35 -8.90
N MET A 71 3.14 2.38 -8.66
CA MET A 71 2.73 1.00 -8.42
C MET A 71 1.85 0.91 -7.18
N GLU A 72 0.81 0.07 -7.25
CA GLU A 72 -0.07 -0.22 -6.12
C GLU A 72 0.63 -1.07 -5.07
N GLY A 73 0.26 -0.88 -3.81
CA GLY A 73 0.73 -1.71 -2.71
C GLY A 73 0.10 -1.32 -1.39
N GLN A 74 -0.06 -2.31 -0.51
CA GLN A 74 -0.48 -2.10 0.86
C GLN A 74 0.73 -1.72 1.69
N CYS A 75 0.58 -0.67 2.50
CA CYS A 75 1.65 -0.11 3.30
C CYS A 75 1.20 0.06 4.75
N VAL A 76 2.17 0.01 5.65
CA VAL A 76 2.07 0.53 7.00
C VAL A 76 2.91 1.80 7.10
N GLY A 77 2.38 2.80 7.76
CA GLY A 77 3.08 4.06 7.94
C GLY A 77 2.59 4.83 9.15
N SER A 78 3.19 5.98 9.39
CA SER A 78 2.80 6.92 10.44
C SER A 78 2.14 8.16 9.85
N VAL A 79 1.11 8.65 10.53
CA VAL A 79 0.46 9.91 10.22
C VAL A 79 1.42 11.05 10.54
N GLU A 80 1.72 11.87 9.55
CA GLU A 80 2.59 13.04 9.70
C GLU A 80 1.79 14.32 9.87
N ALA A 81 0.69 14.46 9.11
CA ALA A 81 -0.26 15.56 9.20
C ALA A 81 -1.66 15.05 8.83
N SER A 82 -2.70 15.67 9.33
CA SER A 82 -4.07 15.27 9.08
C SER A 82 -4.99 16.46 8.93
N GLU A 83 -5.80 16.44 7.88
CA GLU A 83 -6.97 17.29 7.66
C GLU A 83 -8.27 16.47 7.83
N HIS A 84 -8.17 15.29 8.47
CA HIS A 84 -9.30 14.41 8.78
C HIS A 84 -9.49 14.33 10.30
N PRO A 85 -10.72 14.56 10.83
CA PRO A 85 -10.96 14.64 12.27
C PRO A 85 -10.70 13.33 13.03
N GLY A 86 -10.67 12.20 12.33
CA GLY A 86 -10.47 10.87 12.92
C GLY A 86 -9.01 10.45 13.06
N PHE A 87 -8.02 11.21 12.60
CA PHE A 87 -6.61 10.85 12.67
C PHE A 87 -5.76 11.98 13.21
N ALA A 88 -4.75 11.65 14.00
CA ALA A 88 -3.80 12.58 14.58
C ALA A 88 -2.35 12.23 14.19
N PRO A 89 -1.45 13.22 14.09
CA PRO A 89 -0.01 12.97 13.88
C PRO A 89 0.55 11.99 14.91
N GLY A 90 1.42 11.10 14.45
CA GLY A 90 2.05 10.05 15.26
C GLY A 90 1.28 8.72 15.33
N GLU A 91 0.02 8.67 14.91
CA GLU A 91 -0.73 7.42 14.83
C GLU A 91 -0.18 6.52 13.71
N ARG A 92 -0.16 5.21 13.95
CA ARG A 92 0.19 4.21 12.93
C ARG A 92 -1.05 3.74 12.19
N VAL A 93 -0.91 3.63 10.88
CA VAL A 93 -2.01 3.29 9.97
C VAL A 93 -1.58 2.28 8.91
N VAL A 94 -2.53 1.48 8.44
CA VAL A 94 -2.36 0.58 7.31
C VAL A 94 -3.37 0.92 6.21
N GLY A 95 -2.95 0.80 4.94
CA GLY A 95 -3.81 1.03 3.79
C GLY A 95 -3.06 0.87 2.47
N GLY A 96 -3.76 1.03 1.35
CA GLY A 96 -3.21 0.90 0.00
C GLY A 96 -2.76 2.25 -0.55
N TYR A 97 -1.49 2.61 -0.37
CA TYR A 97 -0.96 3.93 -0.75
C TYR A 97 0.05 3.89 -1.89
N GLY A 98 0.42 2.69 -2.34
CA GLY A 98 1.36 2.49 -3.43
C GLY A 98 2.83 2.54 -3.02
N TRP A 99 3.70 2.30 -4.01
CA TRP A 99 5.15 2.22 -3.83
C TRP A 99 5.75 3.62 -3.83
N GLN A 100 5.67 4.28 -2.70
CA GLN A 100 6.19 5.64 -2.50
C GLN A 100 6.52 5.91 -1.04
N ALA A 101 7.31 6.96 -0.78
CA ALA A 101 7.70 7.32 0.58
C ALA A 101 6.59 8.06 1.34
N TRP A 102 5.77 8.82 0.63
CA TRP A 102 4.70 9.66 1.19
C TRP A 102 3.44 9.58 0.36
N SER A 103 2.29 9.65 1.01
CA SER A 103 1.00 9.79 0.32
C SER A 103 0.02 10.65 1.12
N ALA A 104 -0.77 11.46 0.41
CA ALA A 104 -1.97 12.08 0.94
C ALA A 104 -3.16 11.18 0.56
N VAL A 105 -3.88 10.68 1.56
CA VAL A 105 -4.92 9.64 1.38
C VAL A 105 -6.19 10.04 2.09
N PRO A 106 -7.37 9.83 1.49
CA PRO A 106 -8.63 9.97 2.20
C PRO A 106 -8.65 9.12 3.46
N GLY A 107 -9.03 9.72 4.60
CA GLY A 107 -9.02 9.02 5.90
C GLY A 107 -9.87 7.75 5.93
N GLY A 108 -10.95 7.69 5.13
CA GLY A 108 -11.79 6.49 5.00
C GLY A 108 -11.11 5.28 4.34
N ARG A 109 -9.89 5.45 3.80
CA ARG A 109 -9.05 4.37 3.23
C ARG A 109 -7.99 3.86 4.20
N LEU A 110 -7.93 4.43 5.40
CA LEU A 110 -6.95 4.10 6.43
C LEU A 110 -7.59 3.25 7.52
N ALA A 111 -6.87 2.25 7.99
CA ALA A 111 -7.17 1.58 9.24
C ALA A 111 -6.09 1.91 10.27
N ARG A 112 -6.52 2.34 11.47
CA ARG A 112 -5.61 2.60 12.58
C ARG A 112 -5.09 1.29 13.13
N LEU A 113 -3.79 1.23 13.44
CA LEU A 113 -3.19 0.13 14.17
C LEU A 113 -3.22 0.38 15.67
N PRO A 114 -3.33 -0.69 16.48
CA PRO A 114 -3.19 -0.56 17.93
C PRO A 114 -1.86 0.10 18.31
N PRO A 115 -1.85 1.06 19.24
CA PRO A 115 -0.64 1.78 19.64
C PRO A 115 0.41 0.87 20.31
N ASP A 116 -0.03 -0.21 20.91
CA ASP A 116 0.76 -1.23 21.59
C ASP A 116 1.25 -2.37 20.68
N LEU A 117 1.01 -2.26 19.36
CA LEU A 117 1.49 -3.25 18.41
C LEU A 117 3.00 -3.09 18.18
N ASP A 118 3.80 -3.96 18.81
CA ASP A 118 5.26 -3.93 18.77
C ASP A 118 5.83 -4.01 17.35
N ARG A 119 5.18 -4.78 16.48
CA ARG A 119 5.60 -5.00 15.09
C ARG A 119 4.51 -4.59 14.12
N PRO A 120 4.43 -3.31 13.73
CA PRO A 120 3.38 -2.80 12.85
C PRO A 120 3.33 -3.48 11.48
N SER A 121 4.47 -3.99 10.97
CA SER A 121 4.55 -4.76 9.73
C SER A 121 3.72 -6.06 9.75
N LEU A 122 3.35 -6.59 10.91
CA LEU A 122 2.44 -7.74 11.01
C LEU A 122 1.06 -7.46 10.41
N ALA A 123 0.65 -6.19 10.34
CA ALA A 123 -0.57 -5.78 9.66
C ALA A 123 -0.56 -6.00 8.15
N LEU A 124 0.63 -6.20 7.55
CA LEU A 124 0.80 -6.59 6.14
C LEU A 124 0.92 -8.11 5.96
N GLY A 125 1.00 -8.86 7.04
CA GLY A 125 1.16 -10.32 7.05
C GLY A 125 0.04 -11.02 7.81
N ILE A 126 0.39 -11.64 8.95
CA ILE A 126 -0.53 -12.49 9.71
C ILE A 126 -1.76 -11.75 10.25
N LEU A 127 -1.64 -10.46 10.58
CA LEU A 127 -2.76 -9.62 11.03
C LEU A 127 -3.47 -8.90 9.86
N GLY A 128 -3.09 -9.16 8.62
CA GLY A 128 -3.63 -8.56 7.42
C GLY A 128 -4.21 -9.59 6.44
N MET A 129 -4.17 -9.23 5.17
CA MET A 129 -4.73 -10.04 4.08
C MET A 129 -4.15 -11.47 4.00
N PRO A 130 -2.84 -11.73 4.12
CA PRO A 130 -2.31 -13.09 4.09
C PRO A 130 -2.81 -13.96 5.25
N GLY A 131 -2.88 -13.41 6.47
CA GLY A 131 -3.40 -14.12 7.64
C GLY A 131 -4.90 -14.43 7.51
N LEU A 132 -5.70 -13.48 7.03
CA LEU A 132 -7.12 -13.71 6.76
C LEU A 132 -7.32 -14.79 5.68
N THR A 133 -6.53 -14.76 4.61
CA THR A 133 -6.59 -15.76 3.55
C THR A 133 -6.26 -17.16 4.08
N ALA A 134 -5.22 -17.28 4.89
CA ALA A 134 -4.84 -18.54 5.51
C ALA A 134 -5.94 -19.06 6.46
N TYR A 135 -6.51 -18.19 7.29
CA TYR A 135 -7.60 -18.54 8.22
C TYR A 135 -8.81 -19.06 7.46
N LEU A 136 -9.29 -18.32 6.45
CA LEU A 136 -10.45 -18.72 5.66
C LEU A 136 -10.20 -20.02 4.90
N GLY A 137 -8.98 -20.22 4.36
CA GLY A 137 -8.60 -21.46 3.70
C GLY A 137 -8.67 -22.68 4.63
N MET A 138 -8.24 -22.52 5.89
CA MET A 138 -8.32 -23.57 6.89
C MET A 138 -9.78 -23.86 7.31
N GLU A 139 -10.63 -22.85 7.45
CA GLU A 139 -12.04 -23.02 7.79
C GLU A 139 -12.80 -23.74 6.65
N ILE A 140 -12.55 -23.37 5.39
CA ILE A 140 -13.13 -24.06 4.23
C ILE A 140 -12.68 -25.53 4.20
N GLY A 141 -11.40 -25.83 4.47
CA GLY A 141 -10.88 -27.19 4.56
C GLY A 141 -11.52 -28.05 5.63
N ARG A 142 -11.88 -27.47 6.79
CA ARG A 142 -12.58 -28.17 7.87
C ARG A 142 -14.01 -28.57 7.52
N ALA A 143 -14.66 -27.86 6.63
CA ALA A 143 -16.03 -28.17 6.20
C ALA A 143 -16.13 -29.44 5.35
N HIS A 144 -15.03 -30.02 4.92
CA HIS A 144 -14.95 -31.22 4.07
C HIS A 144 -14.34 -32.45 4.77
N VAL A 145 -14.17 -32.42 6.09
CA VAL A 145 -13.68 -33.56 6.88
C VAL A 145 -14.84 -34.20 7.66
#